data_4a69c40bc3d85f458956c546e9d64096
#
_entry.id   4a69c40bc3d85f458956c546e9d64096
#
_cell.length_a   1.000
_cell.length_b   1.000
_cell.length_c   1.000
_cell.angle_alpha   90.00
_cell.angle_beta   90.00
_cell.angle_gamma   90.00
#
_symmetry.space_group_name_H-M   'P 1'
#
loop_
_entity.id
_entity.type
_entity.pdbx_description
1 polymer ?
#
loop_
_entity_poly.entity_id
_entity_poly.type
_entity_poly.pdbx_seq_one_letter_code
_entity_poly.pdbx_strand_id
1 'polypeptide(L)'
;MADYLYTENLAVGYNGQPLIENICLHLRRGEIMTLIGPNGSGKSTILRSVIRQLAPIRGAVYLDGRPMDRMSALDVARRLSVLMTDRIHPELMTCRDVAATGRYPYTGKLGLLTAADWEKVD
;
A
#
# COMPACT_ATOMS: atom_id res chain seq x y z
N MET A 1 18.96 -5.62 10.71
CA MET A 1 18.26 -4.47 10.11
C MET A 1 16.78 -4.50 10.47
N ALA A 2 16.22 -3.35 10.73
CA ALA A 2 14.80 -3.26 11.04
C ALA A 2 13.93 -3.55 9.81
N ASP A 3 12.82 -4.23 10.00
CA ASP A 3 11.85 -4.47 8.95
C ASP A 3 11.16 -3.15 8.56
N TYR A 4 10.99 -2.92 7.27
CA TYR A 4 10.24 -1.77 6.78
C TYR A 4 8.73 -1.99 6.83
N LEU A 5 8.30 -3.18 6.48
CA LEU A 5 6.91 -3.61 6.60
C LEU A 5 6.90 -4.97 7.27
N TYR A 6 6.08 -5.12 8.30
CA TYR A 6 5.88 -6.42 8.93
C TYR A 6 4.47 -6.54 9.48
N THR A 7 4.04 -7.78 9.70
CA THR A 7 2.73 -8.08 10.28
C THR A 7 2.91 -8.94 11.52
N GLU A 8 2.02 -8.78 12.48
CA GLU A 8 2.00 -9.60 13.69
C GLU A 8 0.64 -10.27 13.84
N ASN A 9 0.64 -11.59 13.83
CA ASN A 9 -0.55 -12.41 14.05
C ASN A 9 -1.76 -11.92 13.23
N LEU A 10 -1.51 -11.53 11.99
CA LEU A 10 -2.52 -10.94 11.13
C LEU A 10 -3.53 -11.99 10.71
N ALA A 11 -4.81 -11.69 10.90
CA ALA A 11 -5.92 -12.46 10.34
C ALA A 11 -6.69 -11.56 9.39
N VAL A 12 -6.91 -12.04 8.18
CA VAL A 12 -7.56 -11.28 7.12
C VAL A 12 -8.76 -12.04 6.58
N GLY A 13 -9.78 -11.33 6.17
CA GLY A 13 -11.01 -11.92 5.67
C GLY A 13 -12.10 -10.89 5.51
N TYR A 14 -13.33 -11.37 5.35
CA TYR A 14 -14.49 -10.54 5.09
C TYR A 14 -15.60 -10.85 6.10
N ASN A 15 -16.40 -9.84 6.43
CA ASN A 15 -17.57 -9.97 7.32
C ASN A 15 -17.24 -10.60 8.69
N GLY A 16 -16.07 -10.26 9.24
CA GLY A 16 -15.63 -10.78 10.54
C GLY A 16 -15.18 -12.24 10.52
N GLN A 17 -15.15 -12.87 9.36
CA GLN A 17 -14.70 -14.26 9.22
C GLN A 17 -13.31 -14.29 8.60
N PRO A 18 -12.34 -14.90 9.30
CA PRO A 18 -10.97 -14.97 8.77
C PRO A 18 -10.90 -15.98 7.62
N LEU A 19 -10.28 -15.55 6.52
CA LEU A 19 -9.91 -16.41 5.41
C LEU A 19 -8.53 -17.02 5.64
N ILE A 20 -7.62 -16.22 6.16
CA ILE A 20 -6.25 -16.62 6.50
C ILE A 20 -5.91 -16.02 7.86
N GLU A 21 -5.26 -16.82 8.70
CA GLU A 21 -4.85 -16.43 10.04
C GLU A 21 -3.35 -16.61 10.24
N ASN A 22 -2.84 -16.03 11.32
CA ASN A 22 -1.46 -16.16 11.77
C ASN A 22 -0.44 -15.77 10.70
N ILE A 23 -0.72 -14.68 10.01
CA ILE A 23 0.16 -14.16 8.97
C ILE A 23 1.25 -13.33 9.63
N CYS A 24 2.50 -13.78 9.49
CA CYS A 24 3.69 -13.08 9.97
C CYS A 24 4.63 -12.85 8.79
N LEU A 25 4.60 -11.66 8.23
CA LEU A 25 5.43 -11.24 7.11
C LEU A 25 6.46 -10.24 7.58
N HIS A 26 7.65 -10.32 7.01
CA HIS A 26 8.75 -9.38 7.31
C HIS A 26 9.40 -8.97 6.01
N LEU A 27 9.43 -7.67 5.72
CA LEU A 27 10.04 -7.12 4.52
C LEU A 27 10.97 -5.98 4.90
N ARG A 28 12.25 -6.13 4.57
CA ARG A 28 13.26 -5.09 4.78
C ARG A 28 13.40 -4.22 3.55
N ARG A 29 14.02 -3.06 3.73
CA ARG A 29 14.34 -2.20 2.60
C ARG A 29 15.29 -2.92 1.63
N GLY A 30 15.01 -2.77 0.33
CA GLY A 30 15.80 -3.41 -0.72
C GLY A 30 15.45 -4.86 -1.00
N GLU A 31 14.48 -5.44 -0.28
CA GLU A 31 14.01 -6.80 -0.51
C GLU A 31 12.77 -6.82 -1.39
N ILE A 32 12.59 -7.92 -2.10
CA ILE A 32 11.37 -8.22 -2.87
C ILE A 32 10.75 -9.48 -2.28
N MET A 33 9.47 -9.38 -1.96
CA MET A 33 8.69 -10.52 -1.49
C MET A 33 7.61 -10.85 -2.51
N THR A 34 7.48 -12.11 -2.87
CA THR A 34 6.47 -12.57 -3.82
C THR A 34 5.49 -13.51 -3.12
N LEU A 35 4.20 -13.25 -3.29
CA LEU A 35 3.13 -14.13 -2.82
C LEU A 35 2.73 -15.05 -3.96
N ILE A 36 2.86 -16.37 -3.74
CA ILE A 36 2.56 -17.39 -4.73
C ILE A 36 1.48 -18.32 -4.17
N GLY A 37 0.58 -18.72 -5.02
CA GLY A 37 -0.46 -19.67 -4.66
C GLY A 37 -1.57 -19.72 -5.72
N PRO A 38 -2.45 -20.72 -5.66
CA PRO A 38 -3.57 -20.82 -6.59
C PRO A 38 -4.57 -19.68 -6.38
N ASN A 39 -5.41 -19.45 -7.38
CA ASN A 39 -6.52 -18.51 -7.27
C ASN A 39 -7.46 -18.96 -6.13
N GLY A 40 -7.88 -18.00 -5.32
CA GLY A 40 -8.73 -18.30 -4.16
C GLY A 40 -7.95 -18.68 -2.90
N SER A 41 -6.61 -18.66 -2.92
CA SER A 41 -5.79 -18.94 -1.73
C SER A 41 -5.69 -17.78 -0.75
N GLY A 42 -6.20 -16.59 -1.11
CA GLY A 42 -6.19 -15.43 -0.23
C GLY A 42 -5.08 -14.41 -0.49
N LYS A 43 -4.29 -14.57 -1.56
CA LYS A 43 -3.21 -13.62 -1.90
C LYS A 43 -3.70 -12.19 -2.01
N SER A 44 -4.78 -11.98 -2.75
CA SER A 44 -5.37 -10.65 -2.94
C SER A 44 -5.90 -10.08 -1.63
N THR A 45 -6.46 -10.92 -0.77
CA THR A 45 -6.97 -10.51 0.54
C THR A 45 -5.83 -10.04 1.44
N ILE A 46 -4.70 -10.77 1.46
CA ILE A 46 -3.50 -10.36 2.20
C ILE A 46 -2.99 -9.01 1.68
N LEU A 47 -2.86 -8.87 0.36
CA LEU A 47 -2.38 -7.63 -0.24
C LEU A 47 -3.27 -6.45 0.08
N ARG A 48 -4.60 -6.61 -0.01
CA ARG A 48 -5.55 -5.54 0.32
C ARG A 48 -5.47 -5.12 1.79
N SER A 49 -5.22 -6.06 2.68
CA SER A 49 -5.05 -5.76 4.10
C SER A 49 -3.74 -5.03 4.37
N VAL A 50 -2.66 -5.42 3.70
CA VAL A 50 -1.35 -4.79 3.83
C VAL A 50 -1.36 -3.36 3.30
N ILE A 51 -2.10 -3.09 2.24
CA ILE A 51 -2.22 -1.74 1.66
C ILE A 51 -3.35 -0.90 2.25
N ARG A 52 -3.98 -1.38 3.30
CA ARG A 52 -5.02 -0.69 4.05
C ARG A 52 -6.35 -0.51 3.30
N GLN A 53 -6.60 -1.28 2.26
CA GLN A 53 -7.91 -1.32 1.60
C GLN A 53 -8.93 -2.17 2.35
N LEU A 54 -8.45 -3.09 3.18
CA LEU A 54 -9.28 -3.99 3.96
C LEU A 54 -8.75 -4.00 5.40
N ALA A 55 -9.62 -3.72 6.36
CA ALA A 55 -9.25 -3.75 7.77
C ALA A 55 -8.94 -5.19 8.20
N PRO A 56 -7.86 -5.44 8.95
CA PRO A 56 -7.58 -6.75 9.50
C PRO A 56 -8.67 -7.18 10.49
N ILE A 57 -8.96 -8.48 10.54
CA ILE A 57 -9.86 -9.03 11.56
C ILE A 57 -9.14 -9.08 12.90
N ARG A 58 -7.87 -9.50 12.90
CA ARG A 58 -6.99 -9.52 14.08
C ARG A 58 -5.57 -9.18 13.66
N GLY A 59 -4.75 -8.84 14.65
CA GLY A 59 -3.36 -8.53 14.42
C GLY A 59 -3.15 -7.12 13.89
N ALA A 60 -1.94 -6.86 13.45
CA ALA A 60 -1.56 -5.52 13.01
C ALA A 60 -0.57 -5.58 11.85
N VAL A 61 -0.59 -4.53 11.04
CA VAL A 61 0.40 -4.26 10.00
C VAL A 61 1.22 -3.05 10.45
N TYR A 62 2.53 -3.18 10.39
CA TYR A 62 3.46 -2.12 10.74
C TYR A 62 4.21 -1.63 9.51
N LEU A 63 4.28 -0.34 9.34
CA LEU A 63 4.98 0.31 8.25
C LEU A 63 5.95 1.33 8.82
N ASP A 64 7.23 1.17 8.49
CA ASP A 64 8.31 2.05 8.96
C ASP A 64 8.31 2.20 10.49
N GLY A 65 8.11 1.09 11.21
CA GLY A 65 8.13 1.03 12.67
C GLY A 65 6.86 1.51 13.37
N ARG A 66 5.81 1.88 12.63
CA ARG A 66 4.56 2.38 13.20
C ARG A 66 3.36 1.52 12.83
N PRO A 67 2.40 1.31 13.75
CA PRO A 67 1.15 0.62 13.41
C PRO A 67 0.42 1.39 12.30
N MET A 68 0.09 0.69 11.23
CA MET A 68 -0.53 1.33 10.07
C MET A 68 -1.92 1.90 10.37
N ASP A 69 -2.64 1.31 11.31
CA ASP A 69 -3.97 1.78 11.72
C ASP A 69 -3.94 3.14 12.44
N ARG A 70 -2.78 3.52 12.98
CA ARG A 70 -2.57 4.82 13.65
C ARG A 70 -1.97 5.88 12.73
N MET A 71 -1.65 5.52 11.50
CA MET A 71 -1.11 6.45 10.53
C MET A 71 -2.22 7.16 9.78
N SER A 72 -2.01 8.44 9.46
CA SER A 72 -2.92 9.15 8.56
C SER A 72 -2.82 8.58 7.15
N ALA A 73 -3.86 8.77 6.34
CA ALA A 73 -3.84 8.34 4.94
C ALA A 73 -2.68 8.98 4.17
N LEU A 74 -2.36 10.23 4.48
CA LEU A 74 -1.25 10.94 3.87
C LEU A 74 0.10 10.32 4.27
N ASP A 75 0.29 9.97 5.53
CA ASP A 75 1.52 9.31 6.00
C ASP A 75 1.73 7.96 5.31
N VAL A 76 0.69 7.17 5.18
CA VAL A 76 0.75 5.88 4.46
C VAL A 76 1.08 6.13 2.99
N ALA A 77 0.42 7.09 2.34
CA ALA A 77 0.61 7.39 0.92
C ALA A 77 2.04 7.86 0.59
N ARG A 78 2.70 8.50 1.53
CA ARG A 78 4.10 8.93 1.38
C ARG A 78 5.11 7.78 1.49
N ARG A 79 4.70 6.65 2.07
CA ARG A 79 5.58 5.50 2.35
C ARG A 79 5.24 4.27 1.53
N LEU A 80 4.04 4.20 0.99
CA LEU A 80 3.53 3.02 0.32
C LEU A 80 2.83 3.42 -0.98
N SER A 81 3.20 2.78 -2.07
CA SER A 81 2.50 2.90 -3.34
C SER A 81 2.00 1.54 -3.79
N VAL A 82 0.94 1.53 -4.57
CA VAL A 82 0.27 0.32 -5.00
C VAL A 82 0.01 0.39 -6.49
N LEU A 83 0.36 -0.69 -7.19
CA LEU A 83 -0.04 -0.89 -8.57
C LEU A 83 -1.11 -1.99 -8.60
N MET A 84 -2.33 -1.60 -8.93
CA MET A 84 -3.45 -2.53 -9.03
C MET A 84 -3.51 -3.17 -10.42
N THR A 85 -4.22 -4.27 -10.52
CA THR A 85 -4.45 -4.96 -11.81
C THR A 85 -5.47 -4.24 -12.68
N ASP A 86 -6.24 -3.33 -12.11
CA ASP A 86 -7.23 -2.56 -12.85
C ASP A 86 -6.54 -1.59 -13.80
N ARG A 87 -7.10 -1.48 -15.00
CA ARG A 87 -6.58 -0.54 -16.00
C ARG A 87 -7.07 0.86 -15.68
N ILE A 88 -6.14 1.79 -15.69
CA ILE A 88 -6.46 3.20 -15.59
C ILE A 88 -6.88 3.66 -17.00
N HIS A 89 -8.06 4.29 -17.10
CA HIS A 89 -8.55 4.89 -18.35
C HIS A 89 -8.66 6.41 -18.15
N PRO A 90 -7.53 7.12 -18.07
CA PRO A 90 -7.58 8.56 -17.90
C PRO A 90 -8.02 9.23 -19.19
N GLU A 91 -9.07 10.05 -19.09
CA GLU A 91 -9.51 10.88 -20.21
C GLU A 91 -8.73 12.20 -20.21
N LEU A 92 -8.31 12.64 -21.40
CA LEU A 92 -7.64 13.93 -21.59
C LEU A 92 -6.36 14.13 -20.75
N MET A 93 -5.67 13.03 -20.40
CA MET A 93 -4.41 13.10 -19.67
C MET A 93 -3.26 12.54 -20.50
N THR A 94 -2.12 13.20 -20.40
CA THR A 94 -0.86 12.66 -20.96
C THR A 94 -0.25 11.65 -20.01
N CYS A 95 0.74 10.88 -20.49
CA CYS A 95 1.51 9.98 -19.61
C CYS A 95 2.19 10.75 -18.48
N ARG A 96 2.66 11.97 -18.76
CA ARG A 96 3.26 12.86 -17.75
C ARG A 96 2.24 13.25 -16.69
N ASP A 97 1.01 13.58 -17.09
CA ASP A 97 -0.07 13.91 -16.15
C ASP A 97 -0.40 12.73 -15.24
N VAL A 98 -0.48 11.51 -15.79
CA VAL A 98 -0.74 10.29 -15.01
C VAL A 98 0.39 10.07 -14.00
N ALA A 99 1.65 10.19 -14.42
CA ALA A 99 2.80 10.05 -13.52
C ALA A 99 2.81 11.13 -12.44
N ALA A 100 2.35 12.34 -12.76
CA ALA A 100 2.28 13.45 -11.81
C ALA A 100 1.33 13.18 -10.65
N THR A 101 0.30 12.34 -10.83
CA THR A 101 -0.61 11.96 -9.74
C THR A 101 0.11 11.30 -8.58
N GLY A 102 1.26 10.65 -8.82
CA GLY A 102 2.08 10.06 -7.78
C GLY A 102 2.66 11.07 -6.80
N ARG A 103 2.70 12.35 -7.13
CA ARG A 103 3.17 13.40 -6.24
C ARG A 103 2.09 13.96 -5.32
N TYR A 104 0.85 13.50 -5.45
CA TYR A 104 -0.27 13.97 -4.63
C TYR A 104 0.04 13.99 -3.12
N PRO A 105 0.67 12.94 -2.52
CA PRO A 105 0.97 12.95 -1.10
C PRO A 105 1.96 14.04 -0.66
N TYR A 106 2.65 14.66 -1.60
CA TYR A 106 3.68 15.67 -1.35
C TYR A 106 3.24 17.08 -1.77
N THR A 107 2.07 17.22 -2.37
CA THR A 107 1.47 18.51 -2.71
C THR A 107 0.70 19.07 -1.53
N GLY A 108 0.54 20.39 -1.47
CA GLY A 108 -0.29 21.03 -0.45
C GLY A 108 -1.77 20.82 -0.68
N LYS A 109 -2.59 21.51 0.11
CA LYS A 109 -4.08 21.42 0.03
C LYS A 109 -4.62 21.75 -1.36
N LEU A 110 -3.92 22.57 -2.13
CA LEU A 110 -4.34 22.94 -3.48
C LEU A 110 -3.91 21.96 -4.57
N GLY A 111 -3.12 20.97 -4.21
CA GLY A 111 -2.65 19.96 -5.17
C GLY A 111 -1.71 20.49 -6.24
N LEU A 112 -1.05 21.64 -5.99
CA LEU A 112 -0.14 22.26 -6.94
C LEU A 112 1.25 21.61 -6.88
N LEU A 113 1.79 21.26 -8.05
CA LEU A 113 3.12 20.67 -8.16
C LEU A 113 4.19 21.77 -8.25
N THR A 114 5.26 21.59 -7.47
CA THR A 114 6.44 22.46 -7.52
C THR A 114 7.40 21.99 -8.60
N ALA A 115 8.45 22.77 -8.85
CA ALA A 115 9.52 22.36 -9.78
C ALA A 115 10.18 21.05 -9.33
N ALA A 116 10.37 20.83 -8.02
CA ALA A 116 10.92 19.61 -7.47
C ALA A 116 9.98 18.41 -7.74
N ASP A 117 8.67 18.60 -7.67
CA ASP A 117 7.69 17.55 -8.00
C ASP A 117 7.79 17.13 -9.47
N TRP A 118 7.86 18.10 -10.38
CA TRP A 118 7.99 17.83 -11.81
C TRP A 118 9.30 17.12 -12.16
N GLU A 119 10.39 17.45 -11.44
CA GLU A 119 11.66 16.73 -11.58
C GLU A 119 11.50 15.23 -11.25
N LYS A 120 10.71 14.88 -10.24
CA LYS A 120 10.44 13.49 -9.88
C LYS A 120 9.53 12.78 -10.90
N VAL A 121 8.63 13.52 -11.54
CA VAL A 121 7.72 13.00 -12.57
C VAL A 121 8.49 12.65 -13.85
N ASP A 122 9.40 13.50 -14.24
CA ASP A 122 10.23 13.35 -15.43
C ASP A 122 11.41 12.42 -15.11
#